data_8196d9d71f313a65ec74ebc6f149a8b6
#
_entry.id   8196d9d71f313a65ec74ebc6f149a8b6
#
_cell.length_a   1.000
_cell.length_b   1.000
_cell.length_c   1.000
_cell.angle_alpha   90.00
_cell.angle_beta   90.00
_cell.angle_gamma   90.00
#
_symmetry.space_group_name_H-M   'P 1'
#
loop_
_entity.id
_entity.type
_entity.pdbx_description
1 polymer ?
#
loop_
_entity_poly.entity_id
_entity_poly.type
_entity_poly.pdbx_seq_one_letter_code
_entity_poly.pdbx_strand_id
1 'polypeptide(L)'
;MKRQIYQIMFSVRRNLKKKRKNDYWFLLNPYFCAMITKIKEVTTKKDLRAFVHFPNRLYKINPYYVPQIESMDCDTLTPEKNHAFEVCEAKYWLAYNEKGEVVGRVAGIINRRYNEKTGEKICRFGWIDFIDDRDVSKALMDTVECYAKEKGMDTLNGPMGFLEFDPAGILVEGFDKLPTAYGKYNAPYYEQHLLDLGYVKDADYVEYLIKVPEVIPDRYERMAQLVSVKNSLHQAVFHNRAELEPFLDGVFRCLNSAYSELHGFSELSSGQCEDLKKQFVTNINVDYVSIVLDSDEQVVGFGVALPSIAKAMQKAKGSLFPFGWMHILKALKQNDTIDLLLIAIEEKYKNKGVNAMIFDKFAKGITKNGIKFIESTRELEDNTSVQNLWRYLEHDLTKRARTYVKTIK
;
A
#
# COMPACT_ATOMS: atom_id res chain seq x y z
N MET A 1 -46.79 17.38 -7.36
CA MET A 1 -45.58 16.63 -6.96
C MET A 1 -44.34 16.96 -7.80
N LYS A 2 -44.34 16.88 -9.14
CA LYS A 2 -43.13 17.24 -9.99
C LYS A 2 -42.70 18.71 -9.82
N ARG A 3 -43.57 19.70 -9.67
CA ARG A 3 -43.23 21.12 -9.48
C ARG A 3 -42.61 21.42 -8.12
N GLN A 4 -42.95 20.71 -7.06
CA GLN A 4 -42.32 20.88 -5.74
C GLN A 4 -40.89 20.33 -5.70
N ILE A 5 -40.62 19.22 -6.39
CA ILE A 5 -39.27 18.65 -6.51
C ILE A 5 -38.34 19.60 -7.27
N TYR A 6 -38.83 20.27 -8.32
CA TYR A 6 -38.08 21.28 -9.05
C TYR A 6 -37.76 22.52 -8.22
N GLN A 7 -38.66 22.97 -7.37
CA GLN A 7 -38.43 24.12 -6.47
C GLN A 7 -37.41 23.79 -5.36
N ILE A 8 -37.45 22.57 -4.82
CA ILE A 8 -36.45 22.10 -3.85
C ILE A 8 -35.07 22.00 -4.51
N MET A 9 -34.98 21.47 -5.72
CA MET A 9 -33.72 21.41 -6.47
C MET A 9 -33.14 22.81 -6.80
N PHE A 10 -33.97 23.81 -7.07
CA PHE A 10 -33.51 25.17 -7.34
C PHE A 10 -33.11 25.93 -6.07
N SER A 11 -33.75 25.68 -4.94
CA SER A 11 -33.40 26.26 -3.64
C SER A 11 -32.08 25.68 -3.12
N VAL A 12 -31.86 24.37 -3.28
CA VAL A 12 -30.60 23.71 -2.96
C VAL A 12 -29.46 24.25 -3.83
N ARG A 13 -29.70 24.49 -5.13
CA ARG A 13 -28.69 25.10 -6.02
C ARG A 13 -28.27 26.52 -5.64
N ARG A 14 -29.16 27.33 -5.04
CA ARG A 14 -28.84 28.71 -4.60
C ARG A 14 -28.02 28.74 -3.31
N ASN A 15 -28.25 27.81 -2.39
CA ASN A 15 -27.51 27.75 -1.13
C ASN A 15 -26.12 27.09 -1.27
N LEU A 16 -25.89 26.31 -2.32
CA LEU A 16 -24.64 25.63 -2.57
C LEU A 16 -23.52 26.49 -3.21
N LYS A 17 -23.85 27.72 -3.68
CA LYS A 17 -22.83 28.65 -4.22
C LYS A 17 -21.88 29.27 -3.18
N LYS A 18 -22.06 28.97 -1.87
CA LYS A 18 -21.25 29.51 -0.76
C LYS A 18 -20.39 28.49 -0.01
N LYS A 19 -20.42 27.18 -0.36
CA LYS A 19 -19.54 26.17 0.25
C LYS A 19 -18.48 25.67 -0.73
N ARG A 20 -17.31 25.34 -0.19
CA ARG A 20 -16.05 25.02 -0.91
C ARG A 20 -16.23 23.99 -2.02
N LYS A 21 -15.45 24.10 -3.09
CA LYS A 21 -15.46 23.25 -4.30
C LYS A 21 -15.31 21.73 -4.09
N ASN A 22 -14.98 21.28 -2.89
CA ASN A 22 -14.73 19.86 -2.58
C ASN A 22 -15.98 19.04 -2.22
N ASP A 23 -17.12 19.70 -1.91
CA ASP A 23 -18.34 18.96 -1.47
C ASP A 23 -19.24 18.48 -2.63
N TYR A 24 -18.88 18.79 -3.88
CA TYR A 24 -19.74 18.51 -5.04
C TYR A 24 -19.57 17.12 -5.65
N TRP A 25 -18.58 16.37 -5.21
CA TRP A 25 -18.27 15.06 -5.80
C TRP A 25 -19.34 14.01 -5.52
N PHE A 26 -19.98 14.09 -4.37
CA PHE A 26 -21.00 13.14 -3.91
C PHE A 26 -22.35 13.24 -4.65
N LEU A 27 -22.66 14.35 -5.28
CA LEU A 27 -23.98 14.61 -5.87
C LEU A 27 -24.17 14.13 -7.32
N LEU A 28 -23.15 13.58 -7.95
CA LEU A 28 -23.18 13.19 -9.38
C LEU A 28 -23.03 11.69 -9.63
N ASN A 29 -23.02 10.86 -8.60
CA ASN A 29 -22.93 9.42 -8.79
C ASN A 29 -24.35 8.81 -8.94
N PRO A 30 -24.73 8.26 -10.12
CA PRO A 30 -26.07 7.72 -10.38
C PRO A 30 -26.37 6.40 -9.65
N TYR A 31 -25.50 5.94 -8.76
CA TYR A 31 -25.63 4.68 -8.02
C TYR A 31 -26.40 4.81 -6.69
N PHE A 32 -26.99 5.96 -6.39
CA PHE A 32 -27.81 6.14 -5.19
C PHE A 32 -29.09 5.28 -5.25
N CYS A 33 -29.21 4.38 -4.32
CA CYS A 33 -30.30 3.42 -4.10
C CYS A 33 -30.16 2.11 -4.87
N ALA A 34 -29.21 1.27 -4.47
CA ALA A 34 -29.16 -0.10 -4.95
C ALA A 34 -29.39 -1.05 -3.76
N MET A 35 -30.57 -1.63 -3.63
CA MET A 35 -30.75 -2.78 -2.76
C MET A 35 -29.85 -3.91 -3.25
N ILE A 36 -29.10 -4.55 -2.32
CA ILE A 36 -28.31 -5.73 -2.64
C ILE A 36 -29.25 -6.87 -2.95
N THR A 37 -29.04 -7.50 -4.10
CA THR A 37 -29.76 -8.71 -4.45
C THR A 37 -28.94 -9.97 -4.23
N LYS A 38 -27.60 -9.87 -4.24
CA LYS A 38 -26.78 -11.07 -4.20
C LYS A 38 -25.32 -10.80 -3.82
N ILE A 39 -24.80 -11.58 -2.87
CA ILE A 39 -23.35 -11.81 -2.71
C ILE A 39 -22.96 -13.06 -3.49
N LYS A 40 -21.88 -12.98 -4.26
CA LYS A 40 -21.37 -14.09 -5.05
C LYS A 40 -19.89 -14.30 -4.77
N GLU A 41 -19.51 -15.53 -4.46
CA GLU A 41 -18.09 -15.94 -4.37
C GLU A 41 -17.45 -15.91 -5.77
N VAL A 42 -16.23 -15.42 -5.84
CA VAL A 42 -15.41 -15.36 -7.06
C VAL A 42 -14.77 -16.71 -7.27
N THR A 43 -15.26 -17.46 -8.27
CA THR A 43 -14.79 -18.83 -8.57
C THR A 43 -14.27 -18.97 -10.00
N THR A 44 -14.52 -17.98 -10.85
CA THR A 44 -14.12 -18.03 -12.27
C THR A 44 -13.15 -16.89 -12.61
N LYS A 45 -12.35 -17.07 -13.65
CA LYS A 45 -11.50 -15.99 -14.20
C LYS A 45 -12.29 -14.73 -14.61
N LYS A 46 -13.56 -14.89 -15.02
CA LYS A 46 -14.44 -13.76 -15.33
C LYS A 46 -14.83 -12.99 -14.07
N ASP A 47 -15.17 -13.71 -13.00
CA ASP A 47 -15.51 -13.08 -11.71
C ASP A 47 -14.28 -12.38 -11.12
N LEU A 48 -13.09 -12.99 -11.21
CA LEU A 48 -11.84 -12.38 -10.74
C LEU A 48 -11.53 -11.07 -11.49
N ARG A 49 -11.70 -11.05 -12.81
CA ARG A 49 -11.56 -9.81 -13.58
C ARG A 49 -12.57 -8.75 -13.15
N ALA A 50 -13.83 -9.13 -12.91
CA ALA A 50 -14.83 -8.19 -12.41
C ALA A 50 -14.47 -7.65 -11.02
N PHE A 51 -13.92 -8.51 -10.15
CA PHE A 51 -13.44 -8.17 -8.83
C PHE A 51 -12.30 -7.13 -8.90
N VAL A 52 -11.29 -7.38 -9.72
CA VAL A 52 -10.13 -6.48 -9.89
C VAL A 52 -10.54 -5.17 -10.58
N HIS A 53 -11.41 -5.22 -11.58
CA HIS A 53 -11.86 -4.06 -12.34
C HIS A 53 -12.76 -3.10 -11.53
N PHE A 54 -13.45 -3.56 -10.51
CA PHE A 54 -14.47 -2.79 -9.81
C PHE A 54 -13.99 -1.43 -9.28
N PRO A 55 -12.87 -1.28 -8.54
CA PRO A 55 -12.41 0.03 -8.06
C PRO A 55 -12.02 0.98 -9.20
N ASN A 56 -11.47 0.47 -10.31
CA ASN A 56 -11.15 1.29 -11.49
C ASN A 56 -12.41 1.92 -12.09
N ARG A 57 -13.56 1.23 -12.00
CA ARG A 57 -14.86 1.76 -12.38
C ARG A 57 -15.43 2.71 -11.33
N LEU A 58 -15.37 2.33 -10.03
CA LEU A 58 -15.90 3.10 -8.91
C LEU A 58 -15.26 4.49 -8.82
N TYR A 59 -13.94 4.55 -8.95
CA TYR A 59 -13.17 5.79 -8.82
C TYR A 59 -12.75 6.42 -10.15
N LYS A 60 -13.35 6.03 -11.26
CA LYS A 60 -12.97 6.44 -12.62
C LYS A 60 -12.77 7.94 -12.82
N ILE A 61 -13.57 8.76 -12.14
CA ILE A 61 -13.55 10.23 -12.26
C ILE A 61 -12.82 10.92 -11.09
N ASN A 62 -12.30 10.15 -10.13
CA ASN A 62 -11.59 10.72 -8.99
C ASN A 62 -10.15 11.10 -9.40
N PRO A 63 -9.73 12.38 -9.26
CA PRO A 63 -8.41 12.83 -9.69
C PRO A 63 -7.27 12.31 -8.80
N TYR A 64 -7.57 11.80 -7.61
CA TYR A 64 -6.59 11.27 -6.66
C TYR A 64 -6.52 9.76 -6.64
N TYR A 65 -7.34 9.06 -7.43
CA TYR A 65 -7.28 7.62 -7.56
C TYR A 65 -6.15 7.18 -8.49
N VAL A 66 -5.34 6.23 -8.05
CA VAL A 66 -4.30 5.57 -8.84
C VAL A 66 -4.76 4.14 -9.15
N PRO A 67 -5.17 3.87 -10.41
CA PRO A 67 -5.60 2.53 -10.81
C PRO A 67 -4.46 1.52 -10.69
N GLN A 68 -4.70 0.40 -10.02
CA GLN A 68 -3.77 -0.72 -10.04
C GLN A 68 -3.78 -1.39 -11.43
N ILE A 69 -2.68 -2.01 -11.82
CA ILE A 69 -2.59 -2.74 -13.08
C ILE A 69 -3.36 -4.06 -12.93
N GLU A 70 -4.50 -4.17 -13.59
CA GLU A 70 -5.46 -5.26 -13.40
C GLU A 70 -4.86 -6.67 -13.63
N SER A 71 -3.92 -6.82 -14.57
CA SER A 71 -3.25 -8.10 -14.78
C SER A 71 -2.38 -8.51 -13.61
N MET A 72 -1.69 -7.55 -12.96
CA MET A 72 -0.87 -7.80 -11.79
C MET A 72 -1.74 -8.15 -10.58
N ASP A 73 -2.81 -7.40 -10.34
CA ASP A 73 -3.78 -7.72 -9.28
C ASP A 73 -4.42 -9.11 -9.48
N CYS A 74 -4.76 -9.48 -10.73
CA CYS A 74 -5.24 -10.83 -11.02
C CYS A 74 -4.21 -11.91 -10.70
N ASP A 75 -2.94 -11.66 -10.99
CA ASP A 75 -1.87 -12.61 -10.68
C ASP A 75 -1.66 -12.73 -9.17
N THR A 76 -1.67 -11.61 -8.43
CA THR A 76 -1.61 -11.59 -6.95
C THR A 76 -2.73 -12.40 -6.30
N LEU A 77 -3.94 -12.38 -6.89
CA LEU A 77 -5.12 -13.07 -6.36
C LEU A 77 -5.29 -14.51 -6.90
N THR A 78 -4.35 -15.01 -7.68
CA THR A 78 -4.39 -16.35 -8.28
C THR A 78 -3.41 -17.28 -7.58
N PRO A 79 -3.87 -18.37 -6.91
CA PRO A 79 -3.01 -19.25 -6.12
C PRO A 79 -1.78 -19.79 -6.86
N GLU A 80 -1.92 -20.14 -8.15
CA GLU A 80 -0.84 -20.71 -8.95
C GLU A 80 0.24 -19.69 -9.34
N LYS A 81 0.04 -18.39 -9.02
CA LYS A 81 0.92 -17.29 -9.41
C LYS A 81 1.50 -16.50 -8.23
N ASN A 82 1.07 -16.81 -7.02
CA ASN A 82 1.47 -16.07 -5.82
C ASN A 82 1.81 -17.05 -4.69
N HIS A 83 3.09 -17.10 -4.33
CA HIS A 83 3.58 -17.96 -3.26
C HIS A 83 3.06 -17.57 -1.86
N ALA A 84 2.36 -16.45 -1.70
CA ALA A 84 1.67 -16.15 -0.44
C ALA A 84 0.64 -17.23 -0.08
N PHE A 85 0.09 -17.96 -1.07
CA PHE A 85 -0.84 -19.06 -0.83
C PHE A 85 -0.19 -20.32 -0.24
N GLU A 86 1.14 -20.40 -0.15
CA GLU A 86 1.81 -21.45 0.63
C GLU A 86 1.43 -21.38 2.11
N VAL A 87 1.17 -20.16 2.63
CA VAL A 87 0.87 -19.89 4.04
C VAL A 87 -0.47 -19.19 4.26
N CYS A 88 -1.13 -18.75 3.20
CA CYS A 88 -2.42 -18.08 3.27
C CYS A 88 -3.51 -18.90 2.60
N GLU A 89 -4.73 -18.73 3.09
CA GLU A 89 -5.98 -19.15 2.45
C GLU A 89 -6.82 -17.90 2.21
N ALA A 90 -7.45 -17.78 1.03
CA ALA A 90 -8.27 -16.63 0.72
C ALA A 90 -9.51 -17.00 -0.09
N LYS A 91 -10.58 -16.24 0.15
CA LYS A 91 -11.80 -16.19 -0.65
C LYS A 91 -12.16 -14.76 -1.00
N TYR A 92 -12.83 -14.58 -2.11
CA TYR A 92 -13.22 -13.28 -2.64
C TYR A 92 -14.71 -13.24 -2.94
N TRP A 93 -15.36 -12.11 -2.71
CA TRP A 93 -16.79 -11.94 -2.97
C TRP A 93 -17.09 -10.62 -3.67
N LEU A 94 -18.13 -10.67 -4.51
CA LEU A 94 -18.72 -9.55 -5.19
C LEU A 94 -20.16 -9.34 -4.70
N ALA A 95 -20.51 -8.08 -4.41
CA ALA A 95 -21.87 -7.66 -4.18
C ALA A 95 -22.50 -7.13 -5.47
N TYR A 96 -23.72 -7.58 -5.79
CA TYR A 96 -24.48 -7.16 -6.96
C TYR A 96 -25.78 -6.47 -6.55
N ASN A 97 -26.18 -5.44 -7.32
CA ASN A 97 -27.48 -4.81 -7.20
C ASN A 97 -28.55 -5.58 -8.02
N GLU A 98 -29.83 -5.11 -7.96
CA GLU A 98 -30.96 -5.68 -8.71
C GLU A 98 -30.75 -5.69 -10.22
N LYS A 99 -29.92 -4.79 -10.76
CA LYS A 99 -29.59 -4.71 -12.18
C LYS A 99 -28.48 -5.66 -12.58
N GLY A 100 -27.92 -6.44 -11.64
CA GLY A 100 -26.78 -7.32 -11.87
C GLY A 100 -25.45 -6.58 -12.02
N GLU A 101 -25.34 -5.35 -11.56
CA GLU A 101 -24.10 -4.58 -11.56
C GLU A 101 -23.33 -4.83 -10.26
N VAL A 102 -22.00 -4.93 -10.33
CA VAL A 102 -21.15 -5.01 -9.15
C VAL A 102 -21.18 -3.69 -8.39
N VAL A 103 -21.51 -3.72 -7.11
CA VAL A 103 -21.59 -2.56 -6.21
C VAL A 103 -20.63 -2.64 -5.04
N GLY A 104 -19.94 -3.76 -4.87
CA GLY A 104 -18.89 -3.91 -3.87
C GLY A 104 -18.09 -5.18 -4.05
N ARG A 105 -16.93 -5.23 -3.41
CA ARG A 105 -16.03 -6.38 -3.35
C ARG A 105 -15.36 -6.47 -2.00
N VAL A 106 -14.96 -7.67 -1.59
CA VAL A 106 -14.14 -7.93 -0.40
C VAL A 106 -13.39 -9.25 -0.52
N ALA A 107 -12.20 -9.33 0.04
CA ALA A 107 -11.45 -10.56 0.27
C ALA A 107 -11.45 -10.90 1.76
N GLY A 108 -11.56 -12.19 2.09
CA GLY A 108 -11.24 -12.75 3.41
C GLY A 108 -9.95 -13.58 3.27
N ILE A 109 -8.97 -13.34 4.13
CA ILE A 109 -7.63 -13.91 4.03
C ILE A 109 -7.22 -14.44 5.42
N ILE A 110 -6.78 -15.69 5.48
CA ILE A 110 -6.24 -16.28 6.71
C ILE A 110 -4.76 -16.57 6.47
N ASN A 111 -3.89 -15.84 7.16
CA ASN A 111 -2.45 -16.11 7.17
C ASN A 111 -2.14 -17.07 8.31
N ARG A 112 -1.98 -18.37 7.99
CA ARG A 112 -1.73 -19.41 8.98
C ARG A 112 -0.42 -19.21 9.73
N ARG A 113 0.63 -18.80 9.04
CA ARG A 113 1.95 -18.54 9.65
C ARG A 113 1.89 -17.41 10.66
N TYR A 114 1.18 -16.33 10.36
CA TYR A 114 0.96 -15.23 11.31
C TYR A 114 0.19 -15.71 12.53
N ASN A 115 -0.93 -16.40 12.33
CA ASN A 115 -1.76 -16.92 13.43
C ASN A 115 -1.01 -17.93 14.32
N GLU A 116 -0.19 -18.80 13.73
CA GLU A 116 0.67 -19.73 14.47
C GLU A 116 1.74 -18.99 15.28
N LYS A 117 2.39 -17.96 14.69
CA LYS A 117 3.39 -17.14 15.36
C LYS A 117 2.84 -16.39 16.56
N THR A 118 1.66 -15.79 16.43
CA THR A 118 1.05 -14.95 17.47
C THR A 118 0.16 -15.73 18.44
N GLY A 119 -0.26 -16.94 18.10
CA GLY A 119 -1.28 -17.69 18.83
C GLY A 119 -2.69 -17.17 18.65
N GLU A 120 -2.90 -16.22 17.71
CA GLU A 120 -4.18 -15.58 17.43
C GLU A 120 -4.99 -16.34 16.37
N LYS A 121 -6.30 -16.04 16.31
CA LYS A 121 -7.23 -16.64 15.33
C LYS A 121 -7.83 -15.55 14.45
N ILE A 122 -6.96 -14.91 13.66
CA ILE A 122 -7.32 -13.75 12.84
C ILE A 122 -7.66 -14.17 11.41
N CYS A 123 -8.80 -13.69 10.91
CA CYS A 123 -9.07 -13.56 9.49
C CYS A 123 -8.89 -12.09 9.10
N ARG A 124 -8.06 -11.81 8.14
CA ARG A 124 -7.90 -10.48 7.55
C ARG A 124 -9.02 -10.23 6.55
N PHE A 125 -9.55 -9.00 6.49
CA PHE A 125 -10.31 -8.54 5.34
C PHE A 125 -9.46 -7.58 4.50
N GLY A 126 -9.55 -7.69 3.18
CA GLY A 126 -8.76 -6.86 2.27
C GLY A 126 -9.46 -6.67 0.93
N TRP A 127 -8.82 -5.99 -0.02
CA TRP A 127 -9.43 -5.65 -1.31
C TRP A 127 -10.89 -5.20 -1.19
N ILE A 128 -11.21 -4.47 -0.11
CA ILE A 128 -12.56 -3.99 0.16
C ILE A 128 -12.80 -2.69 -0.58
N ASP A 129 -13.82 -2.69 -1.43
CA ASP A 129 -14.35 -1.50 -2.10
C ASP A 129 -15.87 -1.62 -2.23
N PHE A 130 -16.61 -0.54 -1.99
CA PHE A 130 -18.06 -0.53 -2.08
C PHE A 130 -18.60 0.88 -2.35
N ILE A 131 -19.81 0.96 -2.90
CA ILE A 131 -20.55 2.23 -3.03
C ILE A 131 -21.00 2.72 -1.65
N ASP A 132 -21.36 4.01 -1.53
CA ASP A 132 -21.90 4.59 -0.30
C ASP A 132 -23.32 4.06 -0.02
N ASP A 133 -23.39 2.81 0.44
CA ASP A 133 -24.61 2.09 0.79
C ASP A 133 -24.30 1.13 1.96
N ARG A 134 -25.03 1.34 3.08
CA ARG A 134 -24.81 0.59 4.33
C ARG A 134 -25.17 -0.88 4.21
N ASP A 135 -26.16 -1.21 3.40
CA ASP A 135 -26.54 -2.60 3.17
C ASP A 135 -25.44 -3.34 2.39
N VAL A 136 -24.79 -2.64 1.44
CA VAL A 136 -23.65 -3.20 0.68
C VAL A 136 -22.48 -3.50 1.59
N SER A 137 -22.03 -2.52 2.37
CA SER A 137 -20.89 -2.71 3.28
C SER A 137 -21.18 -3.77 4.34
N LYS A 138 -22.39 -3.76 4.90
CA LYS A 138 -22.84 -4.77 5.88
C LYS A 138 -22.80 -6.18 5.30
N ALA A 139 -23.40 -6.40 4.13
CA ALA A 139 -23.46 -7.73 3.54
C ALA A 139 -22.07 -8.28 3.15
N LEU A 140 -21.17 -7.41 2.70
CA LEU A 140 -19.77 -7.79 2.43
C LEU A 140 -19.08 -8.22 3.72
N MET A 141 -19.18 -7.42 4.78
CA MET A 141 -18.51 -7.71 6.05
C MET A 141 -19.14 -8.92 6.76
N ASP A 142 -20.47 -9.06 6.77
CA ASP A 142 -21.15 -10.25 7.29
C ASP A 142 -20.68 -11.53 6.57
N THR A 143 -20.42 -11.45 5.25
CA THR A 143 -19.90 -12.60 4.47
C THR A 143 -18.50 -13.00 4.92
N VAL A 144 -17.62 -12.02 5.15
CA VAL A 144 -16.27 -12.31 5.67
C VAL A 144 -16.34 -12.83 7.10
N GLU A 145 -17.24 -12.30 7.95
CA GLU A 145 -17.47 -12.81 9.30
C GLU A 145 -17.93 -14.27 9.30
N CYS A 146 -18.86 -14.64 8.40
CA CYS A 146 -19.29 -16.03 8.25
C CYS A 146 -18.14 -16.92 7.84
N TYR A 147 -17.35 -16.53 6.83
CA TYR A 147 -16.18 -17.27 6.39
C TYR A 147 -15.16 -17.46 7.52
N ALA A 148 -14.86 -16.39 8.27
CA ALA A 148 -13.95 -16.44 9.41
C ALA A 148 -14.41 -17.45 10.46
N LYS A 149 -15.70 -17.44 10.84
CA LYS A 149 -16.30 -18.39 11.79
C LYS A 149 -16.24 -19.83 11.28
N GLU A 150 -16.56 -20.08 10.00
CA GLU A 150 -16.44 -21.39 9.37
C GLU A 150 -15.01 -21.95 9.46
N LYS A 151 -14.01 -21.07 9.45
CA LYS A 151 -12.60 -21.42 9.57
C LYS A 151 -12.08 -21.43 11.01
N GLY A 152 -12.95 -21.20 12.00
CA GLY A 152 -12.59 -21.21 13.42
C GLY A 152 -11.80 -19.96 13.86
N MET A 153 -11.89 -18.87 13.10
CA MET A 153 -11.34 -17.58 13.48
C MET A 153 -12.32 -16.84 14.39
N ASP A 154 -11.81 -16.03 15.31
CA ASP A 154 -12.59 -15.27 16.28
C ASP A 154 -12.41 -13.75 16.16
N THR A 155 -11.53 -13.33 15.27
CA THR A 155 -11.18 -11.93 15.07
C THR A 155 -11.08 -11.60 13.59
N LEU A 156 -11.68 -10.47 13.19
CA LEU A 156 -11.44 -9.84 11.88
C LEU A 156 -10.51 -8.64 12.05
N ASN A 157 -9.49 -8.54 11.19
CA ASN A 157 -8.55 -7.44 11.17
C ASN A 157 -8.31 -6.96 9.72
N GLY A 158 -8.18 -5.66 9.51
CA GLY A 158 -7.90 -5.10 8.19
C GLY A 158 -8.38 -3.67 7.98
N PRO A 159 -8.40 -3.21 6.71
CA PRO A 159 -8.00 -3.94 5.51
C PRO A 159 -6.51 -4.25 5.48
N MET A 160 -6.17 -5.50 5.18
CA MET A 160 -4.80 -5.98 5.01
C MET A 160 -4.75 -7.00 3.87
N GLY A 161 -3.58 -7.16 3.25
CA GLY A 161 -3.36 -8.16 2.22
C GLY A 161 -2.78 -9.47 2.77
N PHE A 162 -2.16 -10.23 1.85
CA PHE A 162 -1.45 -11.46 2.17
C PHE A 162 -0.18 -11.17 2.96
N LEU A 163 0.55 -10.12 2.53
CA LEU A 163 1.84 -9.68 3.05
C LEU A 163 1.75 -8.26 3.59
N GLU A 164 2.73 -7.88 4.38
CA GLU A 164 2.92 -6.52 4.90
C GLU A 164 3.24 -5.50 3.79
N PHE A 165 3.66 -5.99 2.62
CA PHE A 165 3.94 -5.16 1.44
C PHE A 165 2.68 -4.89 0.60
N ASP A 166 1.60 -5.57 0.88
CA ASP A 166 0.29 -5.27 0.29
C ASP A 166 -0.30 -4.02 0.96
N PRO A 167 -1.12 -3.24 0.24
CA PRO A 167 -1.73 -2.05 0.81
C PRO A 167 -2.56 -2.34 2.06
N ALA A 168 -2.19 -1.75 3.21
CA ALA A 168 -2.89 -1.87 4.48
C ALA A 168 -3.70 -0.61 4.82
N GLY A 169 -4.82 -0.78 5.52
CA GLY A 169 -5.67 0.30 6.02
C GLY A 169 -6.53 1.00 4.96
N ILE A 170 -7.62 1.63 5.42
CA ILE A 170 -8.35 2.62 4.64
C ILE A 170 -7.78 4.01 4.89
N LEU A 171 -7.80 4.85 3.86
CA LEU A 171 -7.44 6.25 3.97
C LEU A 171 -8.45 6.96 4.87
N VAL A 172 -7.97 7.69 5.89
CA VAL A 172 -8.78 8.50 6.83
C VAL A 172 -8.43 9.98 6.77
N GLU A 173 -7.21 10.34 6.29
CA GLU A 173 -6.77 11.70 6.04
C GLU A 173 -6.01 11.78 4.70
N GLY A 174 -6.02 12.94 4.03
CA GLY A 174 -5.29 13.17 2.78
C GLY A 174 -6.03 12.70 1.54
N PHE A 175 -7.37 12.73 1.53
CA PHE A 175 -8.22 12.38 0.38
C PHE A 175 -8.00 13.27 -0.85
N ASP A 176 -7.35 14.41 -0.67
CA ASP A 176 -6.95 15.38 -1.71
C ASP A 176 -5.49 15.22 -2.15
N LYS A 177 -4.84 14.14 -1.77
CA LYS A 177 -3.46 13.81 -2.14
C LYS A 177 -3.40 12.58 -3.02
N LEU A 178 -2.49 12.60 -4.01
CA LEU A 178 -2.23 11.42 -4.83
C LEU A 178 -1.49 10.38 -3.97
N PRO A 179 -1.95 9.13 -3.90
CA PRO A 179 -1.19 8.07 -3.25
C PRO A 179 0.04 7.68 -4.10
N THR A 180 1.02 7.05 -3.46
CA THR A 180 2.06 6.32 -4.18
C THR A 180 1.44 5.18 -5.00
N ALA A 181 2.23 4.55 -5.88
CA ALA A 181 1.81 3.36 -6.62
C ALA A 181 1.46 2.17 -5.69
N TYR A 182 1.94 2.19 -4.46
CA TYR A 182 1.78 1.15 -3.43
C TYR A 182 0.66 1.48 -2.43
N GLY A 183 0.13 2.70 -2.48
CA GLY A 183 -1.01 3.12 -1.66
C GLY A 183 -2.35 2.79 -2.32
N LYS A 184 -3.41 2.78 -1.50
CA LYS A 184 -4.79 2.69 -1.99
C LYS A 184 -5.55 3.97 -1.69
N TYR A 185 -6.45 4.31 -2.59
CA TYR A 185 -7.48 5.33 -2.38
C TYR A 185 -8.80 4.65 -2.02
N ASN A 186 -9.54 5.24 -1.11
CA ASN A 186 -10.94 4.94 -0.85
C ASN A 186 -11.71 6.24 -0.57
N ALA A 187 -13.02 6.19 -0.68
CA ALA A 187 -13.88 7.33 -0.38
C ALA A 187 -13.99 7.58 1.15
N PRO A 188 -14.25 8.83 1.59
CA PRO A 188 -14.29 9.19 3.02
C PRO A 188 -15.35 8.45 3.85
N TYR A 189 -16.42 7.93 3.24
CA TYR A 189 -17.50 7.24 3.96
C TYR A 189 -17.10 5.86 4.53
N TYR A 190 -15.98 5.28 4.09
CA TYR A 190 -15.56 3.93 4.49
C TYR A 190 -15.37 3.79 6.01
N GLU A 191 -14.72 4.75 6.64
CA GLU A 191 -14.49 4.73 8.09
C GLU A 191 -15.81 4.63 8.86
N GLN A 192 -16.79 5.50 8.52
CA GLN A 192 -18.08 5.50 9.22
C GLN A 192 -18.82 4.19 9.05
N HIS A 193 -18.76 3.56 7.86
CA HIS A 193 -19.38 2.25 7.64
C HIS A 193 -18.76 1.15 8.52
N LEU A 194 -17.44 1.12 8.67
CA LEU A 194 -16.78 0.14 9.54
C LEU A 194 -17.11 0.38 11.01
N LEU A 195 -17.10 1.64 11.48
CA LEU A 195 -17.46 2.00 12.84
C LEU A 195 -18.92 1.60 13.16
N ASP A 196 -19.86 1.87 12.25
CA ASP A 196 -21.27 1.49 12.40
C ASP A 196 -21.48 -0.03 12.47
N LEU A 197 -20.57 -0.82 11.85
CA LEU A 197 -20.55 -2.28 11.91
C LEU A 197 -19.84 -2.83 13.16
N GLY A 198 -19.40 -1.96 14.06
CA GLY A 198 -18.77 -2.33 15.33
C GLY A 198 -17.28 -2.64 15.25
N TYR A 199 -16.61 -2.26 14.14
CA TYR A 199 -15.16 -2.31 14.06
C TYR A 199 -14.58 -1.14 14.86
N VAL A 200 -13.42 -1.36 15.48
CA VAL A 200 -12.67 -0.34 16.22
C VAL A 200 -11.30 -0.15 15.59
N LYS A 201 -10.69 1.01 15.83
CA LYS A 201 -9.31 1.29 15.39
C LYS A 201 -8.37 0.20 15.91
N ASP A 202 -7.50 -0.27 15.01
CA ASP A 202 -6.36 -1.14 15.33
C ASP A 202 -5.05 -0.36 15.23
N ALA A 203 -4.54 -0.10 14.03
CA ALA A 203 -3.30 0.64 13.83
C ALA A 203 -3.46 1.78 12.81
N ASP A 204 -2.70 2.85 12.98
CA ASP A 204 -2.56 3.93 12.00
C ASP A 204 -1.24 3.81 11.25
N TYR A 205 -1.32 4.10 9.96
CA TYR A 205 -0.19 4.22 9.05
C TYR A 205 -0.12 5.64 8.53
N VAL A 206 1.08 6.19 8.44
CA VAL A 206 1.33 7.56 7.98
C VAL A 206 2.20 7.56 6.71
N GLU A 207 2.01 8.58 5.87
CA GLU A 207 2.80 8.81 4.67
C GLU A 207 3.27 10.27 4.65
N TYR A 208 4.55 10.49 4.34
CA TYR A 208 5.18 11.81 4.31
C TYR A 208 5.64 12.17 2.90
N LEU A 209 5.53 13.44 2.56
CA LEU A 209 6.24 14.05 1.44
C LEU A 209 7.42 14.83 2.00
N ILE A 210 8.62 14.43 1.64
CA ILE A 210 9.88 15.00 2.10
C ILE A 210 10.49 15.79 0.94
N LYS A 211 10.81 17.06 1.15
CA LYS A 211 11.48 17.89 0.17
C LYS A 211 12.98 17.69 0.26
N VAL A 212 13.58 17.39 -0.86
CA VAL A 212 15.04 17.27 -0.96
C VAL A 212 15.65 18.68 -0.93
N PRO A 213 16.60 18.97 -0.02
CA PRO A 213 17.29 20.25 -0.02
C PRO A 213 18.12 20.43 -1.29
N GLU A 214 18.24 21.68 -1.79
CA GLU A 214 19.03 22.00 -2.99
C GLU A 214 20.50 21.58 -2.83
N VAL A 215 21.02 21.70 -1.62
CA VAL A 215 22.37 21.24 -1.24
C VAL A 215 22.22 20.27 -0.06
N ILE A 216 22.62 19.02 -0.28
CA ILE A 216 22.64 18.04 0.78
C ILE A 216 23.79 18.37 1.73
N PRO A 217 23.51 18.55 3.05
CA PRO A 217 24.57 18.93 4.00
C PRO A 217 25.63 17.85 4.13
N ASP A 218 26.93 18.24 4.10
CA ASP A 218 28.09 17.36 4.25
C ASP A 218 28.09 16.54 5.56
N ARG A 219 27.29 16.96 6.54
CA ARG A 219 27.12 16.21 7.79
C ARG A 219 26.62 14.78 7.58
N TYR A 220 25.82 14.52 6.53
CA TYR A 220 25.31 13.17 6.24
C TYR A 220 26.47 12.26 5.79
N GLU A 221 27.32 12.72 4.87
CA GLU A 221 28.50 11.98 4.43
C GLU A 221 29.48 11.74 5.58
N ARG A 222 29.79 12.79 6.36
CA ARG A 222 30.68 12.66 7.53
C ARG A 222 30.14 11.68 8.57
N MET A 223 28.82 11.68 8.81
CA MET A 223 28.19 10.73 9.73
C MET A 223 28.30 9.30 9.18
N ALA A 224 28.05 9.09 7.89
CA ALA A 224 28.19 7.79 7.24
C ALA A 224 29.62 7.24 7.37
N GLN A 225 30.64 8.09 7.13
CA GLN A 225 32.05 7.72 7.28
C GLN A 225 32.40 7.35 8.73
N LEU A 226 31.95 8.13 9.71
CA LEU A 226 32.16 7.82 11.14
C LEU A 226 31.53 6.48 11.55
N VAL A 227 30.31 6.21 11.07
CA VAL A 227 29.60 4.94 11.34
C VAL A 227 30.33 3.77 10.72
N SER A 228 30.76 3.93 9.46
CA SER A 228 31.56 2.93 8.71
C SER A 228 32.81 2.53 9.48
N VAL A 229 33.64 3.49 9.88
CA VAL A 229 34.90 3.23 10.60
C VAL A 229 34.61 2.65 12.00
N LYS A 230 33.69 3.24 12.76
CA LYS A 230 33.39 2.82 14.14
C LYS A 230 32.88 1.40 14.25
N ASN A 231 32.10 0.94 13.28
CA ASN A 231 31.43 -0.36 13.32
C ASN A 231 32.01 -1.37 12.32
N SER A 232 33.11 -1.04 11.61
CA SER A 232 33.71 -1.85 10.53
C SER A 232 32.68 -2.24 9.47
N LEU A 233 31.88 -1.26 9.02
CA LEU A 233 30.84 -1.43 8.02
C LEU A 233 31.25 -0.78 6.71
N HIS A 234 30.76 -1.30 5.59
CA HIS A 234 30.96 -0.68 4.29
C HIS A 234 29.74 -0.84 3.38
N GLN A 235 29.68 -0.01 2.32
CA GLN A 235 28.66 -0.10 1.29
C GLN A 235 29.01 -1.19 0.29
N ALA A 236 28.05 -2.04 -0.07
CA ALA A 236 28.18 -2.91 -1.22
C ALA A 236 28.36 -2.09 -2.51
N VAL A 237 29.26 -2.52 -3.37
CA VAL A 237 29.53 -1.87 -4.65
C VAL A 237 28.86 -2.65 -5.77
N PHE A 238 27.99 -1.98 -6.52
CA PHE A 238 27.32 -2.50 -7.70
C PHE A 238 27.01 -1.37 -8.67
N HIS A 239 27.06 -1.64 -9.97
CA HIS A 239 26.86 -0.66 -11.05
C HIS A 239 25.63 -0.96 -11.90
N ASN A 240 25.12 -2.18 -11.82
CA ASN A 240 23.94 -2.63 -12.55
C ASN A 240 23.13 -3.66 -11.74
N ARG A 241 21.93 -3.98 -12.23
CA ARG A 241 20.99 -4.87 -11.53
C ARG A 241 21.51 -6.30 -11.34
N ALA A 242 22.28 -6.82 -12.31
CA ALA A 242 22.79 -8.18 -12.20
C ALA A 242 23.79 -8.33 -11.05
N GLU A 243 24.48 -7.26 -10.69
CA GLU A 243 25.43 -7.22 -9.57
C GLU A 243 24.74 -7.15 -8.19
N LEU A 244 23.39 -7.00 -8.13
CA LEU A 244 22.64 -7.10 -6.88
C LEU A 244 22.40 -8.56 -6.47
N GLU A 245 22.39 -9.49 -7.41
CA GLU A 245 22.03 -10.90 -7.19
C GLU A 245 22.75 -11.55 -6.00
N PRO A 246 24.09 -11.39 -5.82
CA PRO A 246 24.80 -12.00 -4.69
C PRO A 246 24.35 -11.51 -3.31
N PHE A 247 23.71 -10.35 -3.23
CA PHE A 247 23.29 -9.75 -1.96
C PHE A 247 21.83 -10.06 -1.60
N LEU A 248 21.00 -10.55 -2.56
CA LEU A 248 19.55 -10.64 -2.36
C LEU A 248 19.15 -11.59 -1.22
N ASP A 249 19.81 -12.73 -1.07
CA ASP A 249 19.53 -13.65 0.04
C ASP A 249 19.82 -12.99 1.39
N GLY A 250 20.93 -12.23 1.47
CA GLY A 250 21.26 -11.43 2.65
C GLY A 250 20.24 -10.31 2.92
N VAL A 251 19.74 -9.66 1.87
CA VAL A 251 18.71 -8.63 1.96
C VAL A 251 17.41 -9.21 2.53
N PHE A 252 16.93 -10.36 2.02
CA PHE A 252 15.71 -11.00 2.52
C PHE A 252 15.86 -11.55 3.94
N ARG A 253 17.05 -12.08 4.29
CA ARG A 253 17.36 -12.47 5.67
C ARG A 253 17.30 -11.25 6.60
N CYS A 254 17.93 -10.14 6.24
CA CYS A 254 17.90 -8.90 7.00
C CYS A 254 16.48 -8.36 7.12
N LEU A 255 15.66 -8.44 6.05
CA LEU A 255 14.26 -8.04 6.07
C LEU A 255 13.45 -8.86 7.07
N ASN A 256 13.52 -10.18 6.98
CA ASN A 256 12.80 -11.09 7.88
C ASN A 256 13.20 -10.85 9.35
N SER A 257 14.49 -10.66 9.63
CA SER A 257 14.99 -10.35 10.96
C SER A 257 14.49 -9.00 11.47
N ALA A 258 14.63 -7.94 10.66
CA ALA A 258 14.31 -6.57 11.07
C ALA A 258 12.81 -6.33 11.27
N TYR A 259 11.96 -7.08 10.55
CA TYR A 259 10.51 -6.90 10.55
C TYR A 259 9.78 -7.93 11.43
N SER A 260 10.52 -8.85 12.05
CA SER A 260 9.95 -9.95 12.85
C SER A 260 8.93 -9.49 13.89
N GLU A 261 9.15 -8.33 14.51
CA GLU A 261 8.29 -7.78 15.58
C GLU A 261 7.26 -6.77 15.05
N LEU A 262 7.22 -6.48 13.75
CA LEU A 262 6.24 -5.53 13.22
C LEU A 262 4.83 -6.12 13.21
N HIS A 263 3.86 -5.28 13.53
CA HIS A 263 2.44 -5.62 13.51
C HIS A 263 2.03 -6.17 12.14
N GLY A 264 1.37 -7.33 12.13
CA GLY A 264 0.90 -7.99 10.91
C GLY A 264 1.97 -8.80 10.16
N PHE A 265 3.26 -8.65 10.46
CA PHE A 265 4.33 -9.30 9.72
C PHE A 265 4.47 -10.79 10.03
N SER A 266 4.57 -11.58 8.98
CA SER A 266 5.02 -12.97 9.03
C SER A 266 6.24 -13.17 8.13
N GLU A 267 7.16 -14.02 8.57
CA GLU A 267 8.39 -14.29 7.85
C GLU A 267 8.11 -14.75 6.41
N LEU A 268 8.85 -14.19 5.45
CA LEU A 268 8.71 -14.53 4.03
C LEU A 268 9.28 -15.92 3.74
N SER A 269 8.54 -16.72 2.99
CA SER A 269 9.07 -17.96 2.42
C SER A 269 10.03 -17.69 1.26
N SER A 270 10.81 -18.69 0.88
CA SER A 270 11.69 -18.61 -0.30
C SER A 270 10.90 -18.27 -1.57
N GLY A 271 9.70 -18.85 -1.75
CA GLY A 271 8.82 -18.54 -2.88
C GLY A 271 8.35 -17.08 -2.87
N GLN A 272 7.98 -16.55 -1.72
CA GLN A 272 7.59 -15.14 -1.56
C GLN A 272 8.77 -14.19 -1.82
N CYS A 273 9.98 -14.56 -1.40
CA CYS A 273 11.20 -13.80 -1.73
C CYS A 273 11.44 -13.75 -3.26
N GLU A 274 11.24 -14.88 -3.95
CA GLU A 274 11.35 -14.93 -5.42
C GLU A 274 10.27 -14.08 -6.13
N ASP A 275 9.05 -14.01 -5.61
CA ASP A 275 8.00 -13.13 -6.16
C ASP A 275 8.38 -11.66 -5.98
N LEU A 276 8.82 -11.26 -4.79
CA LEU A 276 9.29 -9.89 -4.52
C LEU A 276 10.50 -9.53 -5.39
N LYS A 277 11.44 -10.46 -5.56
CA LYS A 277 12.59 -10.29 -6.46
C LYS A 277 12.15 -10.02 -7.89
N LYS A 278 11.24 -10.82 -8.45
CA LYS A 278 10.69 -10.61 -9.80
C LYS A 278 9.96 -9.27 -9.92
N GLN A 279 9.20 -8.90 -8.91
CA GLN A 279 8.40 -7.67 -8.93
C GLN A 279 9.26 -6.40 -8.86
N PHE A 280 10.25 -6.37 -7.98
CA PHE A 280 11.01 -5.15 -7.68
C PHE A 280 12.36 -5.06 -8.38
N VAL A 281 13.15 -6.13 -8.39
CA VAL A 281 14.53 -6.07 -8.90
C VAL A 281 14.59 -5.77 -10.40
N THR A 282 13.61 -6.25 -11.18
CA THR A 282 13.55 -6.00 -12.63
C THR A 282 13.40 -4.53 -13.01
N ASN A 283 12.81 -3.71 -12.12
CA ASN A 283 12.53 -2.29 -12.39
C ASN A 283 13.35 -1.32 -11.55
N ILE A 284 14.27 -1.85 -10.72
CA ILE A 284 15.04 -1.05 -9.76
C ILE A 284 16.08 -0.19 -10.48
N ASN A 285 16.26 1.04 -10.03
CA ASN A 285 17.43 1.85 -10.36
C ASN A 285 18.45 1.71 -9.22
N VAL A 286 19.63 1.19 -9.52
CA VAL A 286 20.68 0.92 -8.53
C VAL A 286 21.19 2.17 -7.80
N ASP A 287 20.98 3.36 -8.37
CA ASP A 287 21.28 4.62 -7.69
C ASP A 287 20.41 4.83 -6.42
N TYR A 288 19.26 4.16 -6.32
CA TYR A 288 18.34 4.23 -5.19
C TYR A 288 18.32 2.93 -4.36
N VAL A 289 19.38 2.16 -4.42
CA VAL A 289 19.60 0.97 -3.60
C VAL A 289 20.84 1.19 -2.75
N SER A 290 20.71 0.93 -1.47
CA SER A 290 21.82 0.89 -0.51
C SER A 290 21.84 -0.47 0.16
N ILE A 291 23.00 -1.10 0.21
CA ILE A 291 23.22 -2.36 0.95
C ILE A 291 24.48 -2.15 1.78
N VAL A 292 24.34 -2.31 3.09
CA VAL A 292 25.43 -2.15 4.06
C VAL A 292 25.87 -3.53 4.52
N LEU A 293 27.19 -3.76 4.47
CA LEU A 293 27.85 -5.02 4.82
C LEU A 293 28.72 -4.84 6.06
N ASP A 294 28.89 -5.92 6.82
CA ASP A 294 29.88 -5.99 7.89
C ASP A 294 31.22 -6.57 7.38
N SER A 295 32.17 -6.76 8.29
CA SER A 295 33.52 -7.30 7.98
C SER A 295 33.51 -8.73 7.42
N ASP A 296 32.42 -9.46 7.63
CA ASP A 296 32.22 -10.83 7.14
C ASP A 296 31.38 -10.87 5.85
N GLU A 297 31.25 -9.72 5.16
CA GLU A 297 30.44 -9.53 3.94
C GLU A 297 28.95 -9.88 4.13
N GLN A 298 28.42 -9.83 5.37
CA GLN A 298 27.01 -10.09 5.64
C GLN A 298 26.20 -8.80 5.52
N VAL A 299 25.03 -8.88 4.91
CA VAL A 299 24.08 -7.76 4.84
C VAL A 299 23.55 -7.48 6.25
N VAL A 300 23.79 -6.26 6.74
CA VAL A 300 23.37 -5.80 8.06
C VAL A 300 22.33 -4.68 8.00
N GLY A 301 22.14 -4.11 6.82
CA GLY A 301 21.11 -3.14 6.57
C GLY A 301 20.98 -2.83 5.08
N PHE A 302 19.80 -2.44 4.68
CA PHE A 302 19.58 -2.01 3.30
C PHE A 302 18.45 -0.97 3.23
N GLY A 303 18.42 -0.27 2.10
CA GLY A 303 17.34 0.63 1.74
C GLY A 303 17.06 0.53 0.25
N VAL A 304 15.76 0.64 -0.11
CA VAL A 304 15.29 0.61 -1.50
C VAL A 304 14.28 1.71 -1.71
N ALA A 305 14.52 2.53 -2.74
CA ALA A 305 13.53 3.46 -3.26
C ALA A 305 13.36 3.27 -4.77
N LEU A 306 12.21 3.64 -5.30
CA LEU A 306 11.89 3.55 -6.72
C LEU A 306 11.41 4.92 -7.25
N PRO A 307 11.65 5.23 -8.54
CA PRO A 307 11.01 6.38 -9.16
C PRO A 307 9.49 6.30 -9.02
N SER A 308 8.82 7.39 -8.60
CA SER A 308 7.38 7.39 -8.41
C SER A 308 6.64 7.19 -9.74
N ILE A 309 5.80 6.16 -9.81
CA ILE A 309 5.05 5.82 -11.01
C ILE A 309 3.55 6.12 -10.91
N ALA A 310 3.07 6.70 -9.81
CA ALA A 310 1.65 6.94 -9.56
C ALA A 310 0.96 7.73 -10.69
N LYS A 311 1.54 8.84 -11.13
CA LYS A 311 1.02 9.63 -12.27
C LYS A 311 1.01 8.85 -13.60
N ALA A 312 1.96 7.94 -13.77
CA ALA A 312 2.02 7.08 -14.96
C ALA A 312 0.95 5.99 -14.90
N MET A 313 0.69 5.42 -13.74
CA MET A 313 -0.40 4.46 -13.53
C MET A 313 -1.78 5.10 -13.76
N GLN A 314 -1.99 6.35 -13.35
CA GLN A 314 -3.21 7.10 -13.69
C GLN A 314 -3.41 7.20 -15.21
N LYS A 315 -2.34 7.50 -15.97
CA LYS A 315 -2.39 7.55 -17.43
C LYS A 315 -2.61 6.16 -18.06
N ALA A 316 -2.08 5.11 -17.44
CA ALA A 316 -2.27 3.72 -17.86
C ALA A 316 -3.69 3.19 -17.61
N LYS A 317 -4.48 3.83 -16.71
CA LYS A 317 -5.89 3.49 -16.42
C LYS A 317 -6.11 2.00 -16.10
N GLY A 318 -5.18 1.39 -15.37
CA GLY A 318 -5.26 -0.02 -14.97
C GLY A 318 -4.79 -1.03 -16.02
N SER A 319 -4.29 -0.58 -17.20
CA SER A 319 -3.81 -1.47 -18.24
C SER A 319 -2.44 -1.06 -18.79
N LEU A 320 -1.55 -2.04 -18.98
CA LEU A 320 -0.27 -1.79 -19.66
C LEU A 320 -0.42 -1.64 -21.17
N PHE A 321 -1.40 -2.30 -21.78
CA PHE A 321 -1.62 -2.27 -23.22
C PHE A 321 -2.83 -1.43 -23.61
N PRO A 322 -2.78 -0.75 -24.79
CA PRO A 322 -1.66 -0.73 -25.75
C PRO A 322 -0.52 0.24 -25.40
N PHE A 323 -0.73 1.28 -24.58
CA PHE A 323 0.25 2.37 -24.36
C PHE A 323 0.61 2.62 -22.90
N GLY A 324 -0.03 1.95 -21.94
CA GLY A 324 0.21 2.15 -20.50
C GLY A 324 1.66 1.90 -20.10
N TRP A 325 2.29 0.87 -20.66
CA TRP A 325 3.69 0.53 -20.44
C TRP A 325 4.66 1.68 -20.81
N MET A 326 4.34 2.48 -21.84
CA MET A 326 5.19 3.62 -22.24
C MET A 326 5.21 4.70 -21.16
N HIS A 327 4.07 4.96 -20.52
CA HIS A 327 3.98 5.93 -19.43
C HIS A 327 4.82 5.47 -18.22
N ILE A 328 4.75 4.17 -17.88
CA ILE A 328 5.54 3.58 -16.79
C ILE A 328 7.04 3.66 -17.10
N LEU A 329 7.48 3.20 -18.27
CA LEU A 329 8.89 3.26 -18.66
C LEU A 329 9.45 4.69 -18.68
N LYS A 330 8.63 5.67 -19.12
CA LYS A 330 9.05 7.08 -19.08
C LYS A 330 9.22 7.54 -17.63
N ALA A 331 8.29 7.22 -16.73
CA ALA A 331 8.36 7.61 -15.34
C ALA A 331 9.56 6.97 -14.60
N LEU A 332 9.89 5.71 -14.93
CA LEU A 332 11.07 5.03 -14.38
C LEU A 332 12.40 5.67 -14.81
N LYS A 333 12.42 6.35 -15.96
CA LYS A 333 13.64 7.00 -16.51
C LYS A 333 13.76 8.48 -16.16
N GLN A 334 12.63 9.17 -16.05
CA GLN A 334 12.56 10.62 -15.84
C GLN A 334 11.52 10.94 -14.79
N ASN A 335 11.96 11.26 -13.59
CA ASN A 335 11.11 11.60 -12.47
C ASN A 335 11.81 12.63 -11.58
N ASP A 336 11.05 13.44 -10.89
CA ASP A 336 11.52 14.36 -9.84
C ASP A 336 11.18 13.86 -8.42
N THR A 337 10.52 12.71 -8.32
CA THR A 337 10.02 12.12 -7.09
C THR A 337 10.39 10.65 -7.02
N ILE A 338 10.83 10.19 -5.86
CA ILE A 338 11.03 8.76 -5.56
C ILE A 338 10.10 8.33 -4.43
N ASP A 339 9.64 7.09 -4.50
CA ASP A 339 8.89 6.41 -3.44
C ASP A 339 9.87 5.60 -2.59
N LEU A 340 9.99 5.91 -1.30
CA LEU A 340 10.82 5.17 -0.36
C LEU A 340 10.06 3.91 0.07
N LEU A 341 10.52 2.73 -0.39
CA LEU A 341 9.79 1.48 -0.19
C LEU A 341 10.14 0.78 1.11
N LEU A 342 11.42 0.50 1.31
CA LEU A 342 11.90 -0.34 2.39
C LEU A 342 13.20 0.20 2.96
N ILE A 343 13.30 0.18 4.28
CA ILE A 343 14.56 0.34 5.01
C ILE A 343 14.54 -0.74 6.11
N ALA A 344 15.56 -1.56 6.15
CA ALA A 344 15.73 -2.55 7.20
C ALA A 344 17.17 -2.54 7.73
N ILE A 345 17.30 -2.74 9.02
CA ILE A 345 18.58 -2.83 9.73
C ILE A 345 18.45 -3.98 10.74
N GLU A 346 19.38 -4.92 10.69
CA GLU A 346 19.41 -6.03 11.63
C GLU A 346 19.43 -5.53 13.10
N GLU A 347 18.76 -6.24 14.00
CA GLU A 347 18.57 -5.87 15.38
C GLU A 347 19.90 -5.51 16.09
N LYS A 348 20.93 -6.33 15.89
CA LYS A 348 22.27 -6.09 16.49
C LYS A 348 22.95 -4.79 16.03
N TYR A 349 22.45 -4.18 14.94
CA TYR A 349 22.95 -2.92 14.37
C TYR A 349 21.99 -1.75 14.54
N LYS A 350 20.80 -1.97 15.10
CA LYS A 350 19.90 -0.86 15.49
C LYS A 350 20.63 0.13 16.39
N ASN A 351 20.33 1.40 16.23
CA ASN A 351 20.95 2.52 16.97
C ASN A 351 22.47 2.70 16.78
N LYS A 352 23.12 1.97 15.87
CA LYS A 352 24.53 2.15 15.54
C LYS A 352 24.76 3.13 14.36
N GLY A 353 23.70 3.75 13.86
CA GLY A 353 23.77 4.78 12.82
C GLY A 353 23.84 4.22 11.38
N VAL A 354 23.56 2.94 11.14
CA VAL A 354 23.57 2.30 9.81
C VAL A 354 22.69 3.04 8.80
N ASN A 355 21.59 3.61 9.25
CA ASN A 355 20.70 4.45 8.44
C ASN A 355 21.44 5.66 7.84
N ALA A 356 22.46 6.24 8.50
CA ALA A 356 23.25 7.32 7.92
C ALA A 356 23.99 6.86 6.66
N MET A 357 24.50 5.63 6.63
CA MET A 357 25.15 5.05 5.44
C MET A 357 24.11 4.83 4.32
N ILE A 358 22.91 4.34 4.65
CA ILE A 358 21.82 4.14 3.68
C ILE A 358 21.46 5.48 3.03
N PHE A 359 21.27 6.53 3.84
CA PHE A 359 20.90 7.85 3.34
C PHE A 359 21.99 8.56 2.58
N ASP A 360 23.27 8.38 2.93
CA ASP A 360 24.39 8.91 2.14
C ASP A 360 24.38 8.34 0.72
N LYS A 361 24.13 7.04 0.57
CA LYS A 361 23.99 6.41 -0.75
C LYS A 361 22.80 6.97 -1.51
N PHE A 362 21.64 7.12 -0.86
CA PHE A 362 20.45 7.72 -1.48
C PHE A 362 20.71 9.17 -1.88
N ALA A 363 21.35 9.96 -1.02
CA ALA A 363 21.68 11.35 -1.29
C ALA A 363 22.50 11.51 -2.57
N LYS A 364 23.50 10.65 -2.78
CA LYS A 364 24.31 10.63 -4.01
C LYS A 364 23.47 10.30 -5.26
N GLY A 365 22.58 9.29 -5.17
CA GLY A 365 21.66 8.93 -6.25
C GLY A 365 20.62 10.01 -6.54
N ILE A 366 20.06 10.62 -5.51
CA ILE A 366 19.07 11.71 -5.57
C ILE A 366 19.68 12.93 -6.27
N THR A 367 20.87 13.35 -5.85
CA THR A 367 21.60 14.50 -6.46
C THR A 367 21.94 14.22 -7.93
N LYS A 368 22.47 13.04 -8.22
CA LYS A 368 22.85 12.62 -9.59
C LYS A 368 21.65 12.67 -10.55
N ASN A 369 20.46 12.30 -10.09
CA ASN A 369 19.28 12.17 -10.92
C ASN A 369 18.30 13.38 -10.80
N GLY A 370 18.64 14.42 -10.04
CA GLY A 370 17.85 15.65 -9.92
C GLY A 370 16.49 15.45 -9.23
N ILE A 371 16.42 14.52 -8.27
CA ILE A 371 15.22 14.26 -7.48
C ILE A 371 14.95 15.42 -6.52
N LYS A 372 13.70 15.86 -6.46
CA LYS A 372 13.24 17.00 -5.64
C LYS A 372 12.40 16.56 -4.45
N PHE A 373 11.74 15.41 -4.55
CA PHE A 373 10.81 14.92 -3.54
C PHE A 373 11.05 13.44 -3.26
N ILE A 374 10.87 13.06 -1.99
CA ILE A 374 10.80 11.68 -1.54
C ILE A 374 9.42 11.50 -0.92
N GLU A 375 8.67 10.51 -1.37
CA GLU A 375 7.40 10.12 -0.78
C GLU A 375 7.61 8.85 0.02
N SER A 376 7.29 8.84 1.34
CA SER A 376 7.33 7.60 2.10
C SER A 376 6.15 6.72 1.70
N THR A 377 6.34 5.41 1.70
CA THR A 377 5.21 4.49 1.71
C THR A 377 4.60 4.42 3.10
N ARG A 378 3.50 3.68 3.27
CA ARG A 378 2.82 3.53 4.55
C ARG A 378 3.75 2.95 5.60
N GLU A 379 3.90 3.65 6.70
CA GLU A 379 4.65 3.24 7.88
C GLU A 379 3.79 3.36 9.13
N LEU A 380 3.96 2.46 10.08
CA LEU A 380 3.24 2.51 11.35
C LEU A 380 3.50 3.84 12.06
N GLU A 381 2.46 4.47 12.60
CA GLU A 381 2.52 5.77 13.27
C GLU A 381 3.47 5.75 14.46
N ASP A 382 3.61 4.62 15.15
CA ASP A 382 4.48 4.42 16.30
C ASP A 382 5.94 4.06 15.93
N ASN A 383 6.23 3.85 14.62
CA ASN A 383 7.58 3.58 14.13
C ASN A 383 8.43 4.86 14.09
N THR A 384 8.68 5.43 15.27
CA THR A 384 9.48 6.67 15.44
C THR A 384 10.90 6.53 14.92
N SER A 385 11.43 5.31 14.83
CA SER A 385 12.77 5.04 14.28
C SER A 385 12.89 5.45 12.83
N VAL A 386 11.88 5.15 12.02
CA VAL A 386 11.82 5.54 10.61
C VAL A 386 11.50 7.04 10.48
N GLN A 387 10.53 7.56 11.21
CA GLN A 387 10.13 8.96 11.17
C GLN A 387 11.26 9.92 11.58
N ASN A 388 12.15 9.51 12.47
CA ASN A 388 13.33 10.29 12.84
C ASN A 388 14.35 10.48 11.70
N LEU A 389 14.26 9.71 10.62
CA LEU A 389 15.21 9.77 9.50
C LEU A 389 15.13 11.09 8.74
N TRP A 390 13.94 11.67 8.61
CA TRP A 390 13.70 12.95 7.92
C TRP A 390 13.29 14.10 8.84
N ARG A 391 13.33 13.89 10.13
CA ARG A 391 12.95 14.90 11.14
C ARG A 391 13.65 16.27 10.97
N TYR A 392 14.82 16.31 10.35
CA TYR A 392 15.58 17.54 10.06
C TYR A 392 15.44 18.06 8.64
N LEU A 393 14.62 17.42 7.82
CA LEU A 393 14.26 17.84 6.47
C LEU A 393 12.90 18.52 6.48
N GLU A 394 12.65 19.36 5.49
CA GLU A 394 11.31 19.90 5.26
C GLU A 394 10.39 18.75 4.83
N HIS A 395 9.36 18.46 5.60
CA HIS A 395 8.43 17.36 5.33
C HIS A 395 7.01 17.67 5.78
N ASP A 396 6.05 17.10 5.07
CA ASP A 396 4.63 17.21 5.39
C ASP A 396 4.05 15.79 5.59
N LEU A 397 3.25 15.61 6.65
CA LEU A 397 2.37 14.46 6.77
C LEU A 397 1.25 14.62 5.73
N THR A 398 1.23 13.76 4.73
CA THR A 398 0.32 13.90 3.60
C THR A 398 -0.91 13.02 3.70
N LYS A 399 -0.78 11.82 4.25
CA LYS A 399 -1.86 10.85 4.34
C LYS A 399 -1.78 10.06 5.62
N ARG A 400 -2.97 9.62 6.08
CA ARG A 400 -3.13 8.65 7.16
C ARG A 400 -4.06 7.54 6.69
N ALA A 401 -3.66 6.30 6.90
CA ALA A 401 -4.51 5.14 6.70
C ALA A 401 -4.67 4.39 8.02
N ARG A 402 -5.76 3.64 8.17
CA ARG A 402 -6.14 2.98 9.43
C ARG A 402 -6.62 1.57 9.17
N THR A 403 -6.11 0.63 9.94
CA THR A 403 -6.69 -0.71 10.07
C THR A 403 -7.70 -0.76 11.20
N TYR A 404 -8.61 -1.71 11.11
CA TYR A 404 -9.70 -1.91 12.05
C TYR A 404 -9.75 -3.37 12.49
N VAL A 405 -10.20 -3.56 13.72
CA VAL A 405 -10.35 -4.90 14.30
C VAL A 405 -11.75 -5.08 14.88
N LYS A 406 -12.26 -6.30 14.80
CA LYS A 406 -13.53 -6.71 15.44
C LYS A 406 -13.43 -8.14 15.91
N THR A 407 -13.73 -8.38 17.19
CA THR A 407 -13.94 -9.73 17.71
C THR A 407 -15.30 -10.24 17.27
N ILE A 408 -15.33 -11.42 16.68
CA ILE A 408 -16.54 -12.08 16.18
C ILE A 408 -16.88 -13.26 17.08
N LYS A 409 -18.09 -13.25 17.64
CA LYS A 409 -18.59 -14.32 18.51
C LYS A 409 -19.28 -15.42 17.73
#